data_f177c3ce0c5f93958bd8bc1af9378e57
#
_entry.id   f177c3ce0c5f93958bd8bc1af9378e57
#
_cell.length_a   1.000
_cell.length_b   1.000
_cell.length_c   1.000
_cell.angle_alpha   90.00
_cell.angle_beta   90.00
_cell.angle_gamma   90.00
#
_symmetry.space_group_name_H-M   'P 1'
#
loop_
_entity.id
_entity.type
_entity.pdbx_description
1 polymer ?
#
loop_
_entity_poly.entity_id
_entity_poly.type
_entity_poly.pdbx_seq_one_letter_code
_entity_poly.pdbx_strand_id
1 'polypeptide(L)'
;MATTTLGNKSTGSIIKLKENGTLVDFYVAKHDYESGLNGAGRTLVVRKDTYDDRVWDNGNVNAYASSDLDSWFNSTYKNMLDADIRSLIGTTKIRYTPGNGNNTVGTLERAVFALSLTELGQSHTYANTEGSALPIASTLRIAYRNGSPPTQWTRSPSTHYTYYAWRLYSGGNINNYYCYNSYGSRPAFTLPSSLYVSDDGSVFQNTAPSTPASISVPSSI
;
A
#
# COMPACT_ATOMS: atom_id res chain seq x y z
N MET A 1 19.86 -12.19 16.99
CA MET A 1 19.04 -12.08 15.78
C MET A 1 19.67 -11.04 14.88
N ALA A 2 20.02 -11.41 13.65
CA ALA A 2 20.51 -10.43 12.67
C ALA A 2 19.33 -9.53 12.31
N THR A 3 19.53 -8.23 12.28
CA THR A 3 18.51 -7.25 11.89
C THR A 3 19.05 -6.42 10.73
N THR A 4 18.18 -6.13 9.78
CA THR A 4 18.47 -5.22 8.68
C THR A 4 17.45 -4.11 8.65
N THR A 5 17.74 -3.01 7.96
CA THR A 5 16.72 -1.98 7.77
C THR A 5 15.78 -2.34 6.63
N LEU A 6 14.57 -1.79 6.66
CA LEU A 6 13.57 -1.96 5.60
C LEU A 6 14.12 -1.52 4.23
N GLY A 7 14.90 -0.44 4.20
CA GLY A 7 15.55 0.06 2.98
C GLY A 7 16.61 -0.89 2.39
N ASN A 8 17.13 -1.83 3.19
CA ASN A 8 18.10 -2.84 2.75
C ASN A 8 17.44 -4.18 2.38
N LYS A 9 16.12 -4.32 2.55
CA LYS A 9 15.39 -5.50 2.06
C LYS A 9 15.23 -5.42 0.54
N SER A 10 15.48 -6.51 -0.15
CA SER A 10 15.22 -6.57 -1.60
C SER A 10 13.74 -6.37 -1.91
N THR A 11 13.43 -5.70 -3.01
CA THR A 11 12.06 -5.66 -3.54
C THR A 11 11.57 -7.08 -3.84
N GLY A 12 10.32 -7.35 -3.52
CA GLY A 12 9.73 -8.69 -3.58
C GLY A 12 9.87 -9.51 -2.30
N SER A 13 10.74 -9.12 -1.37
CA SER A 13 10.82 -9.81 -0.08
C SER A 13 9.57 -9.53 0.78
N ILE A 14 9.30 -10.45 1.70
CA ILE A 14 8.17 -10.37 2.62
C ILE A 14 8.63 -9.73 3.93
N ILE A 15 7.82 -8.82 4.43
CA ILE A 15 7.85 -8.31 5.80
C ILE A 15 6.52 -8.62 6.48
N LYS A 16 6.49 -8.58 7.79
CA LYS A 16 5.27 -8.83 8.58
C LYS A 16 4.92 -7.62 9.42
N LEU A 17 3.67 -7.19 9.27
CA LEU A 17 3.09 -6.09 10.05
C LEU A 17 1.86 -6.62 10.79
N LYS A 18 1.60 -6.06 11.97
CA LYS A 18 0.41 -6.44 12.73
C LYS A 18 -0.82 -5.70 12.22
N GLU A 19 -1.84 -6.46 11.89
CA GLU A 19 -3.17 -6.03 11.48
C GLU A 19 -4.18 -6.70 12.41
N ASN A 20 -4.91 -5.94 13.22
CA ASN A 20 -5.78 -6.45 14.29
C ASN A 20 -5.05 -7.43 15.24
N GLY A 21 -3.82 -7.12 15.61
CA GLY A 21 -2.99 -7.95 16.49
C GLY A 21 -2.36 -9.17 15.84
N THR A 22 -2.68 -9.49 14.59
CA THR A 22 -2.16 -10.65 13.83
C THR A 22 -1.08 -10.23 12.85
N LEU A 23 0.02 -10.99 12.79
CA LEU A 23 1.08 -10.77 11.80
C LEU A 23 0.58 -11.14 10.39
N VAL A 24 0.66 -10.19 9.48
CA VAL A 24 0.23 -10.30 8.08
C VAL A 24 1.40 -9.98 7.15
N ASP A 25 1.49 -10.72 6.07
CA ASP A 25 2.54 -10.57 5.07
C ASP A 25 2.31 -9.35 4.17
N PHE A 26 3.40 -8.58 3.96
CA PHE A 26 3.46 -7.47 3.01
C PHE A 26 4.69 -7.63 2.13
N TYR A 27 4.57 -7.29 0.85
CA TYR A 27 5.71 -7.18 -0.05
C TYR A 27 6.43 -5.85 0.15
N VAL A 28 7.75 -5.86 0.15
CA VAL A 28 8.58 -4.68 -0.12
C VAL A 28 8.47 -4.40 -1.61
N ALA A 29 7.75 -3.35 -2.00
CA ALA A 29 7.40 -3.13 -3.40
C ALA A 29 8.34 -2.17 -4.13
N LYS A 30 8.75 -1.07 -3.48
CA LYS A 30 9.65 -0.08 -4.07
C LYS A 30 10.25 0.80 -2.97
N HIS A 31 11.58 0.97 -3.00
CA HIS A 31 12.25 1.99 -2.20
C HIS A 31 12.13 3.35 -2.89
N ASP A 32 12.14 4.42 -2.09
CA ASP A 32 12.03 5.81 -2.57
C ASP A 32 10.84 6.00 -3.52
N TYR A 33 9.67 5.49 -3.09
CA TYR A 33 8.45 5.52 -3.89
C TYR A 33 8.08 6.95 -4.28
N GLU A 34 7.97 7.19 -5.60
CA GLU A 34 7.68 8.50 -6.18
C GLU A 34 8.59 9.59 -5.58
N SER A 35 9.93 9.34 -5.55
CA SER A 35 10.91 10.22 -4.90
C SER A 35 10.88 11.66 -5.43
N GLY A 36 10.52 11.86 -6.70
CA GLY A 36 10.31 13.20 -7.27
C GLY A 36 9.13 13.97 -6.64
N LEU A 37 8.20 13.29 -5.96
CA LEU A 37 7.06 13.87 -5.25
C LEU A 37 7.23 13.84 -3.73
N ASN A 38 7.86 12.79 -3.20
CA ASN A 38 7.89 12.48 -1.77
C ASN A 38 9.27 12.60 -1.13
N GLY A 39 10.33 12.84 -1.93
CA GLY A 39 11.70 12.71 -1.45
C GLY A 39 12.12 11.25 -1.27
N ALA A 40 13.31 11.02 -0.72
CA ALA A 40 13.87 9.70 -0.43
C ALA A 40 13.57 9.25 1.00
N GLY A 41 13.92 7.99 1.32
CA GLY A 41 13.87 7.43 2.68
C GLY A 41 12.55 6.79 3.07
N ARG A 42 11.64 6.56 2.11
CA ARG A 42 10.39 5.81 2.34
C ARG A 42 10.26 4.64 1.38
N THR A 43 9.85 3.50 1.93
CA THR A 43 9.62 2.25 1.21
C THR A 43 8.13 1.98 1.08
N LEU A 44 7.65 1.77 -0.17
CA LEU A 44 6.31 1.30 -0.44
C LEU A 44 6.20 -0.17 -0.04
N VAL A 45 5.19 -0.48 0.77
CA VAL A 45 4.80 -1.84 1.11
C VAL A 45 3.36 -2.09 0.64
N VAL A 46 3.11 -3.32 0.19
CA VAL A 46 1.82 -3.74 -0.34
C VAL A 46 1.39 -5.01 0.36
N ARG A 47 0.17 -5.03 0.90
CA ARG A 47 -0.37 -6.25 1.50
C ARG A 47 -0.28 -7.40 0.48
N LYS A 48 0.24 -8.55 0.90
CA LYS A 48 0.47 -9.68 0.00
C LYS A 48 -0.83 -10.19 -0.59
N ASP A 49 -1.81 -10.43 0.26
CA ASP A 49 -3.14 -10.91 -0.10
C ASP A 49 -4.18 -9.78 -0.05
N THR A 50 -5.33 -9.96 -0.69
CA THR A 50 -6.46 -9.03 -0.51
C THR A 50 -7.01 -9.14 0.90
N TYR A 51 -7.56 -8.04 1.43
CA TYR A 51 -8.19 -8.04 2.74
C TYR A 51 -9.59 -8.67 2.67
N ASP A 52 -10.51 -8.02 1.97
CA ASP A 52 -11.88 -8.46 1.74
C ASP A 52 -12.42 -7.90 0.41
N ASP A 53 -13.69 -8.19 0.09
CA ASP A 53 -14.36 -7.56 -1.04
C ASP A 53 -15.01 -6.25 -0.61
N ARG A 54 -14.74 -5.20 -1.39
CA ARG A 54 -15.26 -3.85 -1.20
C ARG A 54 -15.83 -3.30 -2.49
N VAL A 55 -16.91 -2.52 -2.39
CA VAL A 55 -17.30 -1.65 -3.48
C VAL A 55 -16.22 -0.61 -3.71
N TRP A 56 -15.99 -0.24 -4.96
CA TRP A 56 -15.12 0.88 -5.26
C TRP A 56 -15.80 2.20 -4.86
N ASP A 57 -17.06 2.36 -5.29
CA ASP A 57 -17.93 3.48 -4.93
C ASP A 57 -19.40 3.07 -5.09
N ASN A 58 -20.17 3.17 -4.02
CA ASN A 58 -21.58 2.76 -3.99
C ASN A 58 -22.47 3.67 -4.84
N GLY A 59 -22.08 4.94 -5.00
CA GLY A 59 -22.70 5.90 -5.91
C GLY A 59 -22.41 5.65 -7.38
N ASN A 60 -21.60 4.63 -7.69
CA ASN A 60 -21.19 4.27 -9.06
C ASN A 60 -20.49 5.40 -9.81
N VAL A 61 -19.69 6.18 -9.10
CA VAL A 61 -18.87 7.28 -9.64
C VAL A 61 -17.40 6.92 -9.53
N ASN A 62 -16.64 7.02 -10.61
CA ASN A 62 -15.24 6.63 -10.63
C ASN A 62 -14.27 7.74 -10.18
N ALA A 63 -14.66 8.55 -9.21
CA ALA A 63 -13.81 9.57 -8.59
C ALA A 63 -13.08 8.99 -7.38
N TYR A 64 -11.83 8.51 -7.57
CA TYR A 64 -11.10 7.78 -6.52
C TYR A 64 -11.00 8.54 -5.21
N ALA A 65 -10.67 9.83 -5.24
CA ALA A 65 -10.43 10.64 -4.05
C ALA A 65 -11.65 10.79 -3.11
N SER A 66 -12.84 10.50 -3.60
CA SER A 66 -14.11 10.53 -2.85
C SER A 66 -14.79 9.17 -2.79
N SER A 67 -14.16 8.10 -3.31
CA SER A 67 -14.74 6.77 -3.34
C SER A 67 -14.84 6.13 -1.96
N ASP A 68 -15.78 5.19 -1.82
CA ASP A 68 -15.92 4.40 -0.60
C ASP A 68 -14.66 3.57 -0.31
N LEU A 69 -13.98 3.06 -1.35
CA LEU A 69 -12.76 2.29 -1.21
C LEU A 69 -11.63 3.15 -0.62
N ASP A 70 -11.40 4.36 -1.15
CA ASP A 70 -10.39 5.28 -0.64
C ASP A 70 -10.69 5.73 0.80
N SER A 71 -11.96 6.06 1.06
CA SER A 71 -12.44 6.43 2.40
C SER A 71 -12.19 5.30 3.40
N TRP A 72 -12.54 4.06 3.04
CA TRP A 72 -12.34 2.90 3.89
C TRP A 72 -10.85 2.63 4.17
N PHE A 73 -9.98 2.77 3.19
CA PHE A 73 -8.53 2.62 3.39
C PHE A 73 -7.99 3.61 4.42
N ASN A 74 -8.42 4.88 4.36
CA ASN A 74 -7.87 5.95 5.17
C ASN A 74 -8.56 6.14 6.53
N SER A 75 -9.75 5.58 6.72
CA SER A 75 -10.47 5.57 8.00
C SER A 75 -10.38 4.21 8.71
N THR A 76 -10.98 3.19 8.12
CA THR A 76 -11.17 1.89 8.78
C THR A 76 -9.92 1.02 8.70
N TYR A 77 -9.40 0.76 7.49
CA TYR A 77 -8.24 -0.14 7.34
C TYR A 77 -7.00 0.38 8.05
N LYS A 78 -6.69 1.66 7.90
CA LYS A 78 -5.55 2.28 8.60
C LYS A 78 -5.60 2.05 10.11
N ASN A 79 -6.80 2.05 10.70
CA ASN A 79 -7.00 1.83 12.13
C ASN A 79 -6.91 0.36 12.56
N MET A 80 -6.91 -0.58 11.62
CA MET A 80 -6.66 -2.00 11.90
C MET A 80 -5.17 -2.31 12.07
N LEU A 81 -4.29 -1.45 11.56
CA LEU A 81 -2.85 -1.58 11.79
C LEU A 81 -2.52 -1.19 13.22
N ASP A 82 -1.62 -1.95 13.88
CA ASP A 82 -1.18 -1.66 15.24
C ASP A 82 -0.66 -0.22 15.35
N ALA A 83 -0.83 0.38 16.52
CA ALA A 83 -0.58 1.80 16.76
C ALA A 83 0.83 2.25 16.39
N ASP A 84 1.84 1.42 16.69
CA ASP A 84 3.26 1.66 16.36
C ASP A 84 3.48 1.75 14.85
N ILE A 85 2.90 0.83 14.08
CA ILE A 85 2.99 0.86 12.61
C ILE A 85 2.18 2.02 12.05
N ARG A 86 0.96 2.21 12.54
CA ARG A 86 0.07 3.29 12.10
C ARG A 86 0.68 4.67 12.29
N SER A 87 1.43 4.89 13.38
CA SER A 87 2.11 6.16 13.67
C SER A 87 3.24 6.48 12.67
N LEU A 88 3.78 5.45 11.99
CA LEU A 88 4.88 5.54 11.03
C LEU A 88 4.42 5.72 9.58
N ILE A 89 3.14 5.45 9.32
CA ILE A 89 2.55 5.67 7.99
C ILE A 89 2.44 7.18 7.79
N GLY A 90 3.23 7.69 6.84
CA GLY A 90 3.17 9.10 6.45
C GLY A 90 2.13 9.35 5.37
N THR A 91 1.83 10.62 5.15
CA THR A 91 1.11 11.04 3.95
C THR A 91 2.01 10.87 2.74
N THR A 92 1.52 10.19 1.73
CA THR A 92 2.23 9.90 0.48
C THR A 92 1.51 10.56 -0.68
N LYS A 93 2.24 11.32 -1.50
CA LYS A 93 1.74 11.82 -2.78
C LYS A 93 1.79 10.69 -3.81
N ILE A 94 0.64 10.34 -4.34
CA ILE A 94 0.47 9.35 -5.41
C ILE A 94 0.02 10.03 -6.69
N ARG A 95 0.44 9.49 -7.85
CA ARG A 95 -0.15 9.89 -9.14
C ARG A 95 -1.54 9.26 -9.26
N TYR A 96 -2.52 10.04 -9.69
CA TYR A 96 -3.88 9.56 -9.86
C TYR A 96 -4.62 10.34 -10.94
N THR A 97 -5.61 9.70 -11.53
CA THR A 97 -6.61 10.34 -12.38
C THR A 97 -7.82 10.66 -11.51
N PRO A 98 -8.30 11.92 -11.46
CA PRO A 98 -9.46 12.28 -10.65
C PRO A 98 -10.73 11.46 -10.96
N GLY A 99 -10.94 11.11 -12.21
CA GLY A 99 -12.15 10.42 -12.67
C GLY A 99 -13.36 11.34 -12.82
N ASN A 100 -14.54 10.76 -12.94
CA ASN A 100 -15.80 11.48 -13.15
C ASN A 100 -15.73 12.56 -14.26
N GLY A 101 -15.12 12.18 -15.40
CA GLY A 101 -14.93 13.07 -16.54
C GLY A 101 -13.68 13.94 -16.49
N ASN A 102 -12.99 14.06 -15.35
CA ASN A 102 -11.70 14.72 -15.27
C ASN A 102 -10.56 13.71 -15.47
N ASN A 103 -9.97 13.71 -16.64
CA ASN A 103 -8.91 12.78 -17.06
C ASN A 103 -7.50 13.37 -16.95
N THR A 104 -7.32 14.54 -16.34
CA THR A 104 -6.01 15.13 -16.14
C THR A 104 -5.31 14.49 -14.95
N VAL A 105 -4.20 13.78 -15.20
CA VAL A 105 -3.42 13.15 -14.12
C VAL A 105 -2.86 14.20 -13.19
N GLY A 106 -3.14 14.06 -11.92
CA GLY A 106 -2.68 14.92 -10.83
C GLY A 106 -1.94 14.15 -9.75
N THR A 107 -1.85 14.78 -8.60
CA THR A 107 -1.33 14.18 -7.36
C THR A 107 -2.40 14.17 -6.28
N LEU A 108 -2.43 13.11 -5.49
CA LEU A 108 -3.32 12.93 -4.36
C LEU A 108 -2.51 12.54 -3.14
N GLU A 109 -2.79 13.12 -1.98
CA GLU A 109 -2.13 12.79 -0.72
C GLU A 109 -2.97 11.76 0.06
N ARG A 110 -2.40 10.58 0.32
CA ARG A 110 -3.06 9.51 1.08
C ARG A 110 -2.10 8.79 2.01
N ALA A 111 -2.61 8.34 3.14
CA ALA A 111 -1.86 7.46 4.03
C ALA A 111 -1.85 6.03 3.49
N VAL A 112 -3.02 5.51 3.12
CA VAL A 112 -3.21 4.17 2.55
C VAL A 112 -3.96 4.30 1.22
N PHE A 113 -3.56 3.53 0.21
CA PHE A 113 -4.13 3.62 -1.14
C PHE A 113 -4.11 2.28 -1.88
N ALA A 114 -4.95 2.14 -2.90
CA ALA A 114 -4.84 1.06 -3.87
C ALA A 114 -3.75 1.38 -4.90
N LEU A 115 -3.09 0.37 -5.46
CA LEU A 115 -2.16 0.55 -6.57
C LEU A 115 -2.91 0.96 -7.84
N SER A 116 -2.24 1.73 -8.71
CA SER A 116 -2.75 2.05 -10.04
C SER A 116 -2.54 0.90 -11.02
N LEU A 117 -3.25 0.97 -12.14
CA LEU A 117 -3.04 0.05 -13.26
C LEU A 117 -1.60 0.10 -13.77
N THR A 118 -1.03 1.32 -13.90
CA THR A 118 0.34 1.54 -14.33
C THR A 118 1.36 0.92 -13.37
N GLU A 119 1.18 1.08 -12.06
CA GLU A 119 2.07 0.50 -11.04
C GLU A 119 2.08 -1.03 -11.10
N LEU A 120 0.99 -1.63 -11.52
CA LEU A 120 0.87 -3.06 -11.77
C LEU A 120 1.40 -3.49 -13.15
N GLY A 121 2.09 -2.58 -13.87
CA GLY A 121 2.69 -2.84 -15.17
C GLY A 121 1.65 -3.13 -16.26
N GLN A 122 0.48 -2.52 -16.15
CA GLN A 122 -0.61 -2.63 -17.10
C GLN A 122 -0.93 -1.26 -17.72
N SER A 123 -1.44 -1.28 -18.94
CA SER A 123 -1.91 -0.10 -19.64
C SER A 123 -3.13 -0.41 -20.49
N HIS A 124 -3.93 0.60 -20.77
CA HIS A 124 -5.07 0.50 -21.65
C HIS A 124 -5.39 1.88 -22.25
N THR A 125 -6.01 1.92 -23.45
CA THR A 125 -6.41 3.17 -24.11
C THR A 125 -7.33 4.04 -23.24
N TYR A 126 -8.15 3.42 -22.37
CA TYR A 126 -9.06 4.10 -21.47
C TYR A 126 -8.54 4.17 -20.04
N ALA A 127 -7.22 4.17 -19.86
CA ALA A 127 -6.54 4.38 -18.58
C ALA A 127 -5.38 5.34 -18.76
N ASN A 128 -5.23 6.28 -17.86
CA ASN A 128 -4.09 7.17 -17.85
C ASN A 128 -2.86 6.52 -17.18
N THR A 129 -1.68 7.05 -17.51
CA THR A 129 -0.44 6.66 -16.85
C THR A 129 -0.34 7.33 -15.47
N GLU A 130 -0.53 6.56 -14.41
CA GLU A 130 -0.52 6.99 -13.02
C GLU A 130 0.72 6.46 -12.29
N GLY A 131 1.85 7.15 -12.47
CA GLY A 131 3.13 6.73 -11.93
C GLY A 131 3.92 5.85 -12.90
N SER A 132 4.70 4.92 -12.37
CA SER A 132 5.53 3.98 -13.14
C SER A 132 5.37 2.55 -12.62
N ALA A 133 5.59 1.57 -13.48
CA ALA A 133 5.53 0.16 -13.10
C ALA A 133 6.47 -0.14 -11.92
N LEU A 134 5.94 -0.85 -10.92
CA LEU A 134 6.72 -1.27 -9.77
C LEU A 134 7.71 -2.39 -10.15
N PRO A 135 8.88 -2.49 -9.49
CA PRO A 135 9.86 -3.55 -9.77
C PRO A 135 9.26 -4.97 -9.74
N ILE A 136 8.26 -5.19 -8.90
CA ILE A 136 7.57 -6.48 -8.73
C ILE A 136 6.15 -6.48 -9.30
N ALA A 137 5.88 -5.65 -10.31
CA ALA A 137 4.54 -5.47 -10.88
C ALA A 137 3.88 -6.81 -11.27
N SER A 138 4.62 -7.71 -11.91
CA SER A 138 4.12 -9.05 -12.29
C SER A 138 3.64 -9.88 -11.10
N THR A 139 4.39 -9.87 -10.00
CA THR A 139 4.02 -10.55 -8.74
C THR A 139 2.76 -9.94 -8.13
N LEU A 140 2.60 -8.61 -8.25
CA LEU A 140 1.48 -7.90 -7.66
C LEU A 140 0.16 -8.03 -8.44
N ARG A 141 0.16 -8.58 -9.66
CA ARG A 141 -1.08 -8.74 -10.46
C ARG A 141 -2.03 -9.78 -9.87
N ILE A 142 -1.49 -10.77 -9.18
CA ILE A 142 -2.29 -11.83 -8.56
C ILE A 142 -2.13 -11.71 -7.04
N ALA A 143 -3.25 -11.64 -6.35
CA ALA A 143 -3.32 -11.73 -4.89
C ALA A 143 -4.22 -12.90 -4.51
N TYR A 144 -4.07 -13.41 -3.31
CA TYR A 144 -4.87 -14.52 -2.83
C TYR A 144 -5.77 -14.05 -1.67
N ARG A 145 -6.78 -14.85 -1.39
CA ARG A 145 -7.58 -14.80 -0.17
C ARG A 145 -8.17 -16.17 0.08
N ASN A 146 -7.91 -16.74 1.25
CA ASN A 146 -8.37 -18.09 1.60
C ASN A 146 -8.01 -19.17 0.55
N GLY A 147 -6.79 -19.08 0.00
CA GLY A 147 -6.26 -20.03 -0.97
C GLY A 147 -6.71 -19.84 -2.42
N SER A 148 -7.58 -18.87 -2.71
CA SER A 148 -8.07 -18.58 -4.07
C SER A 148 -7.74 -17.13 -4.47
N PRO A 149 -7.40 -16.86 -5.74
CA PRO A 149 -7.14 -15.51 -6.21
C PRO A 149 -8.45 -14.80 -6.59
N PRO A 150 -8.92 -13.81 -5.80
CA PRO A 150 -10.06 -13.00 -6.17
C PRO A 150 -9.71 -11.97 -7.25
N THR A 151 -10.73 -11.43 -7.93
CA THR A 151 -10.59 -10.17 -8.65
C THR A 151 -10.29 -9.05 -7.66
N GLN A 152 -9.39 -8.12 -7.98
CA GLN A 152 -8.99 -7.02 -7.11
C GLN A 152 -9.11 -5.65 -7.79
N TRP A 153 -9.50 -4.64 -7.03
CA TRP A 153 -9.57 -3.26 -7.48
C TRP A 153 -8.20 -2.62 -7.64
N THR A 154 -8.10 -1.68 -8.58
CA THR A 154 -7.04 -0.66 -8.64
C THR A 154 -7.63 0.71 -8.29
N ARG A 155 -6.78 1.75 -8.11
CA ARG A 155 -7.27 3.13 -7.96
C ARG A 155 -7.62 3.81 -9.28
N SER A 156 -7.28 3.20 -10.43
CA SER A 156 -7.40 3.83 -11.73
C SER A 156 -8.85 3.84 -12.22
N PRO A 157 -9.44 5.01 -12.50
CA PRO A 157 -10.73 5.10 -13.14
C PRO A 157 -10.62 4.82 -14.64
N SER A 158 -11.71 4.43 -15.27
CA SER A 158 -11.82 4.48 -16.73
C SER A 158 -11.92 5.94 -17.19
N THR A 159 -11.16 6.30 -18.21
CA THR A 159 -11.24 7.63 -18.85
C THR A 159 -12.38 7.75 -19.85
N HIS A 160 -13.04 6.64 -20.16
CA HIS A 160 -14.14 6.57 -21.14
C HIS A 160 -15.52 6.57 -20.46
N TYR A 161 -15.66 5.84 -19.32
CA TYR A 161 -16.92 5.74 -18.60
C TYR A 161 -16.76 6.27 -17.18
N THR A 162 -17.60 7.20 -16.75
CA THR A 162 -17.53 7.84 -15.42
C THR A 162 -17.99 6.94 -14.27
N TYR A 163 -18.45 5.75 -14.59
CA TYR A 163 -18.97 4.76 -13.65
C TYR A 163 -18.17 3.44 -13.63
N TYR A 164 -17.01 3.39 -14.32
CA TYR A 164 -16.14 2.21 -14.33
C TYR A 164 -14.79 2.53 -13.70
N ALA A 165 -14.28 1.60 -12.90
CA ALA A 165 -12.91 1.55 -12.41
C ALA A 165 -12.20 0.28 -12.90
N TRP A 166 -10.87 0.33 -12.99
CA TRP A 166 -10.05 -0.80 -13.44
C TRP A 166 -9.82 -1.79 -12.31
N ARG A 167 -9.82 -3.07 -12.67
CA ARG A 167 -9.59 -4.20 -11.79
C ARG A 167 -8.73 -5.24 -12.47
N LEU A 168 -8.10 -6.13 -11.68
CA LEU A 168 -7.43 -7.32 -12.18
C LEU A 168 -8.26 -8.55 -11.83
N TYR A 169 -8.44 -9.43 -12.80
CA TYR A 169 -9.01 -10.76 -12.59
C TYR A 169 -8.06 -11.67 -11.82
N SER A 170 -8.54 -12.82 -11.40
CA SER A 170 -7.78 -13.86 -10.71
C SER A 170 -6.51 -14.31 -11.45
N GLY A 171 -6.49 -14.23 -12.78
CA GLY A 171 -5.31 -14.53 -13.62
C GLY A 171 -4.40 -13.34 -13.88
N GLY A 172 -4.65 -12.17 -13.26
CA GLY A 172 -3.84 -10.96 -13.45
C GLY A 172 -4.14 -10.15 -14.72
N ASN A 173 -5.13 -10.56 -15.52
CA ASN A 173 -5.63 -9.80 -16.66
C ASN A 173 -6.49 -8.62 -16.18
N ILE A 174 -6.54 -7.56 -16.98
CA ILE A 174 -7.27 -6.34 -16.65
C ILE A 174 -8.66 -6.29 -17.27
N ASN A 175 -9.57 -5.62 -16.58
CA ASN A 175 -10.87 -5.20 -17.08
C ASN A 175 -11.34 -4.00 -16.27
N ASN A 176 -12.21 -3.17 -16.85
CA ASN A 176 -12.95 -2.16 -16.09
C ASN A 176 -14.38 -2.63 -15.83
N TYR A 177 -14.98 -2.15 -14.75
CA TYR A 177 -16.34 -2.55 -14.39
C TYR A 177 -17.01 -1.52 -13.49
N TYR A 178 -18.31 -1.67 -13.29
CA TYR A 178 -19.11 -0.77 -12.46
C TYR A 178 -18.56 -0.63 -11.04
N CYS A 179 -18.41 0.62 -10.58
CA CYS A 179 -17.83 0.95 -9.28
C CYS A 179 -18.63 0.41 -8.09
N TYR A 180 -19.94 0.17 -8.22
CA TYR A 180 -20.78 -0.40 -7.17
C TYR A 180 -20.55 -1.90 -6.94
N ASN A 181 -19.81 -2.59 -7.79
CA ASN A 181 -19.48 -4.01 -7.55
C ASN A 181 -18.44 -4.15 -6.45
N SER A 182 -18.46 -5.31 -5.77
CA SER A 182 -17.52 -5.66 -4.72
C SER A 182 -16.41 -6.57 -5.26
N TYR A 183 -15.16 -6.14 -5.08
CA TYR A 183 -13.97 -6.94 -5.42
C TYR A 183 -12.89 -6.74 -4.36
N GLY A 184 -11.84 -7.56 -4.41
CA GLY A 184 -10.78 -7.58 -3.42
C GLY A 184 -10.13 -6.21 -3.21
N SER A 185 -10.09 -5.77 -1.97
CA SER A 185 -9.35 -4.60 -1.52
C SER A 185 -7.92 -4.99 -1.18
N ARG A 186 -6.93 -4.26 -1.69
CA ARG A 186 -5.51 -4.53 -1.45
C ARG A 186 -4.78 -3.25 -1.10
N PRO A 187 -4.55 -2.99 0.20
CA PRO A 187 -3.94 -1.75 0.65
C PRO A 187 -2.43 -1.71 0.40
N ALA A 188 -1.94 -0.51 0.11
CA ALA A 188 -0.54 -0.14 0.03
C ALA A 188 -0.30 1.15 0.80
N PHE A 189 0.89 1.32 1.38
CA PHE A 189 1.32 2.52 2.09
C PHE A 189 2.84 2.59 2.17
N THR A 190 3.38 3.72 2.59
CA THR A 190 4.82 3.87 2.75
C THR A 190 5.21 3.88 4.22
N LEU A 191 6.38 3.29 4.51
CA LEU A 191 7.03 3.29 5.82
C LEU A 191 8.44 3.88 5.72
N PRO A 192 9.00 4.45 6.80
CA PRO A 192 10.40 4.87 6.82
C PRO A 192 11.33 3.71 6.48
N SER A 193 12.26 3.92 5.54
CA SER A 193 13.25 2.91 5.14
C SER A 193 14.24 2.56 6.25
N SER A 194 14.34 3.39 7.28
CA SER A 194 15.18 3.19 8.46
C SER A 194 14.63 2.22 9.50
N LEU A 195 13.38 1.76 9.36
CA LEU A 195 12.80 0.77 10.27
C LEU A 195 13.58 -0.53 10.23
N TYR A 196 13.69 -1.19 11.38
CA TYR A 196 14.34 -2.50 11.48
C TYR A 196 13.38 -3.63 11.13
N VAL A 197 13.93 -4.65 10.50
CA VAL A 197 13.23 -5.90 10.16
C VAL A 197 14.04 -7.05 10.74
N SER A 198 13.41 -7.83 11.60
CA SER A 198 14.00 -9.04 12.20
C SER A 198 14.05 -10.21 11.19
N ASP A 199 14.74 -11.29 11.57
CA ASP A 199 14.90 -12.47 10.70
C ASP A 199 13.56 -13.14 10.35
N ASP A 200 12.57 -13.04 11.23
CA ASP A 200 11.21 -13.54 10.99
C ASP A 200 10.34 -12.61 10.12
N GLY A 201 10.89 -11.45 9.71
CA GLY A 201 10.23 -10.45 8.90
C GLY A 201 9.45 -9.39 9.69
N SER A 202 9.35 -9.47 11.01
CA SER A 202 8.65 -8.47 11.82
C SER A 202 9.33 -7.11 11.78
N VAL A 203 8.53 -6.05 11.63
CA VAL A 203 9.02 -4.65 11.54
C VAL A 203 8.86 -3.97 12.89
N PHE A 204 9.87 -3.22 13.30
CA PHE A 204 9.86 -2.46 14.55
C PHE A 204 10.71 -1.19 14.47
N GLN A 205 10.41 -0.22 15.34
CA GLN A 205 11.31 0.91 15.57
C GLN A 205 12.47 0.46 16.45
N ASN A 206 13.69 0.88 16.13
CA ASN A 206 14.78 0.78 17.08
C ASN A 206 14.59 1.87 18.14
N THR A 207 13.93 1.52 19.25
CA THR A 207 14.17 2.24 20.50
C THR A 207 15.57 1.83 20.93
N ALA A 208 16.58 2.69 20.73
CA ALA A 208 17.89 2.44 21.32
C ALA A 208 17.68 2.01 22.78
N PRO A 209 18.31 0.93 23.24
CA PRO A 209 18.18 0.54 24.64
C PRO A 209 18.55 1.77 25.46
N SER A 210 17.65 2.22 26.36
CA SER A 210 17.97 3.25 27.32
C SER A 210 19.26 2.82 27.99
N THR A 211 20.31 3.62 27.88
CA THR A 211 21.59 3.37 28.57
C THR A 211 21.25 3.09 30.02
N PRO A 212 21.62 1.92 30.60
CA PRO A 212 21.35 1.68 32.00
C PRO A 212 21.96 2.84 32.77
N ALA A 213 21.19 3.46 33.67
CA ALA A 213 21.72 4.50 34.55
C ALA A 213 22.96 3.92 35.22
N SER A 214 24.11 4.58 35.06
CA SER A 214 25.36 4.19 35.71
C SER A 214 25.08 4.18 37.21
N ILE A 215 25.11 3.00 37.81
CA ILE A 215 25.05 2.86 39.26
C ILE A 215 26.39 3.40 39.77
N SER A 216 26.38 4.59 40.37
CA SER A 216 27.51 5.10 41.09
C SER A 216 27.68 4.23 42.32
N VAL A 217 28.74 3.42 42.35
CA VAL A 217 29.18 2.71 43.57
C VAL A 217 29.71 3.75 44.55
N PRO A 218 29.16 3.88 45.75
CA PRO A 218 29.76 4.77 46.75
C PRO A 218 31.17 4.29 47.07
N SER A 219 32.16 5.19 46.98
CA SER A 219 33.50 4.93 47.47
C SER A 219 33.43 4.69 48.97
N SER A 220 33.70 3.49 49.41
CA SER A 220 33.92 3.20 50.84
C SER A 220 35.19 3.88 51.31
N ILE A 221 35.07 4.66 52.41
CA ILE A 221 36.16 5.24 53.19
C ILE A 221 36.84 4.15 53.99
#